data_6eecfc39665092546117554bd1507345
#
_entry.id   6eecfc39665092546117554bd1507345
#
_cell.length_a   1.000
_cell.length_b   1.000
_cell.length_c   1.000
_cell.angle_alpha   90.00
_cell.angle_beta   90.00
_cell.angle_gamma   90.00
#
_symmetry.space_group_name_H-M   'P 1'
#
loop_
_entity.id
_entity.type
_entity.pdbx_description
1 polymer ?
#
loop_
_entity_poly.entity_id
_entity_poly.type
_entity_poly.pdbx_seq_one_letter_code
_entity_poly.pdbx_strand_id
1 'polypeptide(L)'
;MNEQLISAMALAEPAIKRFEGLRLKAYNDAVGIPTIGYGATRIHGTPVKMGTQITIVQADDLLRDEIQRTAEKVKRMVTAPVTTSMLAALISFAFNVGVGALSNSTLLRKLNTSDYTGAADQIMRWNKATDQKTGKKIALPGLTKRRSLERELFLSQGTPCRDPGAAILP
;
A
#
# COMPACT_ATOMS: atom_id res chain seq x y z
N MET A 1 3.42 15.40 11.39
CA MET A 1 2.60 14.58 10.48
C MET A 1 1.21 15.20 10.46
N ASN A 2 0.55 15.34 9.29
CA ASN A 2 -0.79 15.96 9.29
C ASN A 2 -1.85 14.91 9.68
N GLU A 3 -3.00 15.37 10.18
CA GLU A 3 -4.09 14.54 10.68
C GLU A 3 -4.66 13.57 9.63
N GLN A 4 -4.79 14.04 8.39
CA GLN A 4 -5.24 13.20 7.27
C GLN A 4 -4.33 11.98 7.06
N LEU A 5 -3.00 12.17 7.17
CA LEU A 5 -2.05 11.08 6.96
C LEU A 5 -2.12 10.06 8.10
N ILE A 6 -2.28 10.52 9.35
CA ILE A 6 -2.48 9.64 10.52
C ILE A 6 -3.74 8.80 10.34
N SER A 7 -4.86 9.44 9.99
CA SER A 7 -6.14 8.75 9.75
C SER A 7 -6.05 7.76 8.59
N ALA A 8 -5.36 8.12 7.52
CA ALA A 8 -5.17 7.22 6.37
C ALA A 8 -4.33 5.99 6.71
N MET A 9 -3.28 6.13 7.53
CA MET A 9 -2.49 5.00 8.03
C MET A 9 -3.33 4.07 8.90
N ALA A 10 -4.13 4.62 9.81
CA ALA A 10 -5.03 3.85 10.66
C ALA A 10 -6.08 3.06 9.86
N LEU A 11 -6.59 3.63 8.75
CA LEU A 11 -7.50 2.94 7.84
C LEU A 11 -6.81 1.85 7.00
N ALA A 12 -5.55 2.04 6.64
CA ALA A 12 -4.79 1.08 5.82
C ALA A 12 -4.31 -0.14 6.64
N GLU A 13 -3.94 0.05 7.92
CA GLU A 13 -3.31 -0.98 8.76
C GLU A 13 -4.09 -2.29 8.84
N PRO A 14 -5.43 -2.32 9.11
CA PRO A 14 -6.19 -3.58 9.18
C PRO A 14 -6.18 -4.36 7.87
N ALA A 15 -6.29 -3.67 6.73
CA ALA A 15 -6.26 -4.30 5.42
C ALA A 15 -4.88 -4.92 5.15
N ILE A 16 -3.80 -4.21 5.47
CA ILE A 16 -2.44 -4.70 5.30
C ILE A 16 -2.22 -5.94 6.18
N LYS A 17 -2.54 -5.89 7.48
CA LYS A 17 -2.44 -7.02 8.41
C LYS A 17 -3.13 -8.28 7.89
N ARG A 18 -4.34 -8.11 7.32
CA ARG A 18 -5.14 -9.21 6.77
C ARG A 18 -4.44 -9.93 5.61
N PHE A 19 -3.72 -9.20 4.76
CA PHE A 19 -3.09 -9.76 3.56
C PHE A 19 -1.67 -10.27 3.79
N GLU A 20 -0.91 -9.62 4.66
CA GLU A 20 0.48 -10.03 4.94
C GLU A 20 0.54 -11.26 5.87
N GLY A 21 -0.42 -11.41 6.79
CA GLY A 21 -0.39 -12.46 7.81
C GLY A 21 0.69 -12.21 8.87
N LEU A 22 0.58 -12.88 10.02
CA LEU A 22 1.48 -12.70 11.16
C LEU A 22 2.34 -13.95 11.39
N ARG A 23 3.67 -13.78 11.45
CA ARG A 23 4.61 -14.83 11.86
C ARG A 23 5.56 -14.30 12.93
N LEU A 24 5.46 -14.83 14.16
CA LEU A 24 6.27 -14.40 15.31
C LEU A 24 7.65 -15.05 15.37
N LYS A 25 7.92 -16.05 14.53
CA LYS A 25 9.24 -16.67 14.35
C LYS A 25 9.75 -16.37 12.95
N ALA A 26 11.04 -16.08 12.83
CA ALA A 26 11.68 -15.85 11.54
C ALA A 26 11.53 -17.07 10.62
N TYR A 27 11.23 -16.80 9.36
CA TYR A 27 11.10 -17.79 8.29
C TYR A 27 11.79 -17.25 7.02
N ASN A 28 12.15 -18.12 6.11
CA ASN A 28 12.60 -17.69 4.80
C ASN A 28 11.38 -17.42 3.92
N ASP A 29 11.37 -16.25 3.27
CA ASP A 29 10.37 -15.94 2.24
C ASP A 29 10.59 -16.77 0.96
N ALA A 30 9.83 -16.51 -0.08
CA ALA A 30 9.88 -17.26 -1.35
C ALA A 30 11.23 -17.17 -2.08
N VAL A 31 12.06 -16.17 -1.74
CA VAL A 31 13.41 -15.95 -2.32
C VAL A 31 14.53 -16.21 -1.32
N GLY A 32 14.20 -16.79 -0.15
CA GLY A 32 15.18 -17.23 0.86
C GLY A 32 15.63 -16.12 1.82
N ILE A 33 14.94 -14.97 1.86
CA ILE A 33 15.30 -13.87 2.76
C ILE A 33 14.62 -14.11 4.13
N PRO A 34 15.40 -14.08 5.26
CA PRO A 34 14.83 -14.16 6.60
C PRO A 34 13.85 -13.02 6.87
N THR A 35 12.62 -13.38 7.19
CA THR A 35 11.47 -12.48 7.31
C THR A 35 10.72 -12.78 8.61
N ILE A 36 10.09 -11.78 9.23
CA ILE A 36 9.36 -11.93 10.50
C ILE A 36 8.18 -10.95 10.58
N GLY A 37 7.26 -11.16 11.50
CA GLY A 37 6.10 -10.29 11.71
C GLY A 37 5.15 -10.31 10.52
N TYR A 38 4.87 -9.17 9.97
CA TYR A 38 4.04 -8.95 8.77
C TYR A 38 4.89 -8.75 7.50
N GLY A 39 6.02 -9.46 7.39
CA GLY A 39 6.88 -9.37 6.22
C GLY A 39 8.15 -8.53 6.43
N ALA A 40 8.49 -8.14 7.67
CA ALA A 40 9.69 -7.37 7.95
C ALA A 40 10.96 -8.21 7.73
N THR A 41 11.90 -7.67 6.96
CA THR A 41 13.24 -8.27 6.75
C THR A 41 14.31 -7.64 7.64
N ARG A 42 13.94 -6.59 8.38
CA ARG A 42 14.79 -5.87 9.33
C ARG A 42 14.04 -5.52 10.60
N ILE A 43 14.73 -5.55 11.74
CA ILE A 43 14.26 -5.07 13.04
C ILE A 43 15.14 -3.88 13.40
N HIS A 44 14.56 -2.67 13.46
CA HIS A 44 15.28 -1.42 13.74
C HIS A 44 16.57 -1.26 12.90
N GLY A 45 16.48 -1.55 11.59
CA GLY A 45 17.61 -1.44 10.67
C GLY A 45 18.55 -2.66 10.61
N THR A 46 18.49 -3.57 11.60
CA THR A 46 19.29 -4.81 11.62
C THR A 46 18.58 -5.92 10.83
N PRO A 47 19.25 -6.62 9.90
CA PRO A 47 18.66 -7.75 9.18
C PRO A 47 18.15 -8.84 10.12
N VAL A 48 16.97 -9.38 9.80
CA VAL A 48 16.41 -10.54 10.53
C VAL A 48 17.34 -11.75 10.34
N LYS A 49 17.55 -12.50 11.42
CA LYS A 49 18.30 -13.76 11.40
C LYS A 49 17.35 -14.92 11.68
N MET A 50 17.63 -16.07 11.07
CA MET A 50 16.89 -17.30 11.41
C MET A 50 17.02 -17.61 12.90
N GLY A 51 15.93 -18.09 13.52
CA GLY A 51 15.83 -18.31 14.96
C GLY A 51 15.33 -17.09 15.76
N THR A 52 15.28 -15.89 15.15
CA THR A 52 14.69 -14.70 15.81
C THR A 52 13.21 -14.94 16.11
N GLN A 53 12.77 -14.50 17.30
CA GLN A 53 11.36 -14.48 17.71
C GLN A 53 11.00 -13.08 18.21
N ILE A 54 9.77 -12.65 17.95
CA ILE A 54 9.23 -11.37 18.40
C ILE A 54 7.84 -11.57 19.01
N THR A 55 7.40 -10.60 19.80
CA THR A 55 6.03 -10.53 20.32
C THR A 55 5.09 -9.93 19.27
N ILE A 56 3.78 -10.06 19.49
CA ILE A 56 2.76 -9.40 18.65
C ILE A 56 2.95 -7.88 18.67
N VAL A 57 3.22 -7.30 19.84
CA VAL A 57 3.45 -5.85 19.99
C VAL A 57 4.64 -5.41 19.13
N GLN A 58 5.75 -6.13 19.18
CA GLN A 58 6.91 -5.83 18.33
C GLN A 58 6.62 -5.98 16.84
N ALA A 59 5.81 -6.98 16.45
CA ALA A 59 5.38 -7.14 15.06
C ALA A 59 4.51 -5.96 14.60
N ASP A 60 3.59 -5.50 15.45
CA ASP A 60 2.73 -4.35 15.18
C ASP A 60 3.53 -3.05 15.07
N ASP A 61 4.52 -2.84 15.92
CA ASP A 61 5.38 -1.66 15.87
C ASP A 61 6.22 -1.64 14.58
N LEU A 62 6.82 -2.76 14.19
CA LEU A 62 7.55 -2.89 12.92
C LEU A 62 6.66 -2.59 11.72
N LEU A 63 5.41 -3.07 11.74
CA LEU A 63 4.45 -2.81 10.68
C LEU A 63 4.09 -1.32 10.61
N ARG A 64 3.81 -0.68 11.74
CA ARG A 64 3.47 0.75 11.79
C ARG A 64 4.62 1.62 11.26
N ASP A 65 5.85 1.30 11.62
CA ASP A 65 7.03 1.98 11.10
C ASP A 65 7.12 1.87 9.56
N GLU A 66 6.84 0.69 9.00
CA GLU A 66 6.87 0.49 7.55
C GLU A 66 5.69 1.18 6.85
N ILE A 67 4.49 1.13 7.45
CA ILE A 67 3.32 1.88 6.96
C ILE A 67 3.63 3.38 6.96
N GLN A 68 4.22 3.92 8.03
CA GLN A 68 4.58 5.33 8.11
C GLN A 68 5.57 5.73 7.00
N ARG A 69 6.67 4.99 6.84
CA ARG A 69 7.64 5.24 5.76
C ARG A 69 7.02 5.20 4.38
N THR A 70 6.09 4.27 4.15
CA THR A 70 5.35 4.14 2.89
C THR A 70 4.39 5.32 2.70
N ALA A 71 3.63 5.68 3.74
CA ALA A 71 2.65 6.76 3.72
C ALA A 71 3.29 8.12 3.41
N GLU A 72 4.44 8.43 4.02
CA GLU A 72 5.19 9.65 3.76
C GLU A 72 5.66 9.75 2.30
N LYS A 73 6.13 8.63 1.73
CA LYS A 73 6.53 8.58 0.32
C LYS A 73 5.33 8.73 -0.61
N VAL A 74 4.23 8.04 -0.33
CA VAL A 74 2.98 8.16 -1.09
C VAL A 74 2.47 9.59 -1.06
N LYS A 75 2.42 10.22 0.12
CA LYS A 75 1.93 11.60 0.27
C LYS A 75 2.72 12.60 -0.57
N ARG A 76 4.05 12.43 -0.68
CA ARG A 76 4.90 13.31 -1.52
C ARG A 76 4.64 13.18 -3.02
N MET A 77 4.13 12.04 -3.48
CA MET A 77 3.85 11.79 -4.90
C MET A 77 2.45 12.21 -5.33
N VAL A 78 1.53 12.35 -4.37
CA VAL A 78 0.13 12.71 -4.64
C VAL A 78 0.02 14.23 -4.64
N THR A 79 -0.27 14.80 -5.80
CA THR A 79 -0.42 16.27 -6.02
C THR A 79 -1.88 16.70 -6.14
N ALA A 80 -2.77 15.81 -6.55
CA ALA A 80 -4.22 16.09 -6.58
C ALA A 80 -4.82 16.08 -5.17
N PRO A 81 -5.92 16.80 -4.92
CA PRO A 81 -6.73 16.63 -3.72
C PRO A 81 -7.19 15.17 -3.60
N VAL A 82 -7.06 14.59 -2.40
CA VAL A 82 -7.50 13.20 -2.15
C VAL A 82 -8.23 13.12 -0.81
N THR A 83 -9.18 12.20 -0.72
CA THR A 83 -9.84 11.87 0.54
C THR A 83 -8.91 11.00 1.41
N THR A 84 -9.23 10.87 2.69
CA THR A 84 -8.49 10.00 3.61
C THR A 84 -8.54 8.53 3.14
N SER A 85 -9.68 8.08 2.62
CA SER A 85 -9.84 6.72 2.10
C SER A 85 -9.03 6.47 0.82
N MET A 86 -8.95 7.44 -0.08
CA MET A 86 -8.08 7.36 -1.26
C MET A 86 -6.62 7.20 -0.85
N LEU A 87 -6.17 8.02 0.10
CA LEU A 87 -4.80 7.96 0.61
C LEU A 87 -4.51 6.62 1.30
N ALA A 88 -5.45 6.10 2.10
CA ALA A 88 -5.34 4.79 2.75
C ALA A 88 -5.23 3.65 1.73
N ALA A 89 -6.04 3.67 0.68
CA ALA A 89 -5.96 2.68 -0.40
C ALA A 89 -4.62 2.72 -1.14
N LEU A 90 -4.09 3.92 -1.41
CA LEU A 90 -2.78 4.10 -2.04
C LEU A 90 -1.64 3.61 -1.13
N ILE A 91 -1.74 3.82 0.18
CA ILE A 91 -0.77 3.30 1.16
C ILE A 91 -0.78 1.76 1.15
N SER A 92 -1.96 1.13 1.24
CA SER A 92 -2.08 -0.34 1.16
C SER A 92 -1.54 -0.89 -0.17
N PHE A 93 -1.88 -0.24 -1.27
CA PHE A 93 -1.40 -0.60 -2.59
C PHE A 93 0.13 -0.50 -2.68
N ALA A 94 0.72 0.65 -2.29
CA ALA A 94 2.16 0.88 -2.34
C ALA A 94 2.94 -0.03 -1.39
N PHE A 95 2.36 -0.38 -0.23
CA PHE A 95 2.94 -1.35 0.70
C PHE A 95 3.15 -2.72 0.02
N ASN A 96 2.18 -3.16 -0.80
CA ASN A 96 2.27 -4.45 -1.50
C ASN A 96 3.13 -4.42 -2.76
N VAL A 97 2.92 -3.45 -3.66
CA VAL A 97 3.60 -3.44 -4.96
C VAL A 97 4.93 -2.69 -4.95
N GLY A 98 5.19 -1.96 -3.88
CA GLY A 98 6.34 -1.07 -3.75
C GLY A 98 6.05 0.37 -4.21
N VAL A 99 6.63 1.33 -3.49
CA VAL A 99 6.52 2.78 -3.77
C VAL A 99 7.01 3.13 -5.17
N GLY A 100 8.09 2.50 -5.63
CA GLY A 100 8.64 2.73 -6.98
C GLY A 100 7.69 2.27 -8.10
N ALA A 101 6.95 1.18 -7.87
CA ALA A 101 5.94 0.71 -8.82
C ALA A 101 4.75 1.69 -8.89
N LEU A 102 4.29 2.20 -7.74
CA LEU A 102 3.25 3.23 -7.71
C LEU A 102 3.71 4.51 -8.43
N SER A 103 4.94 4.99 -8.17
CA SER A 103 5.44 6.24 -8.76
C SER A 103 5.43 6.24 -10.30
N ASN A 104 5.67 5.10 -10.91
CA ASN A 104 5.70 4.92 -12.37
C ASN A 104 4.36 4.45 -12.96
N SER A 105 3.30 4.35 -12.13
CA SER A 105 2.04 3.77 -12.54
C SER A 105 1.13 4.73 -13.29
N THR A 106 0.31 4.17 -14.19
CA THR A 106 -0.82 4.89 -14.78
C THR A 106 -1.85 5.31 -13.73
N LEU A 107 -1.96 4.54 -12.62
CA LEU A 107 -2.80 4.87 -11.49
C LEU A 107 -2.45 6.26 -10.92
N LEU A 108 -1.19 6.48 -10.55
CA LEU A 108 -0.76 7.76 -9.97
C LEU A 108 -0.88 8.92 -10.97
N ARG A 109 -0.55 8.70 -12.22
CA ARG A 109 -0.69 9.71 -13.27
C ARG A 109 -2.15 10.17 -13.43
N LYS A 110 -3.11 9.22 -13.49
CA LYS A 110 -4.54 9.51 -13.57
C LYS A 110 -5.04 10.25 -12.32
N LEU A 111 -4.63 9.79 -11.14
CA LEU A 111 -4.97 10.44 -9.89
C LEU A 111 -4.52 11.91 -9.88
N ASN A 112 -3.28 12.18 -10.24
CA ASN A 112 -2.71 13.51 -10.22
C ASN A 112 -3.31 14.47 -11.29
N THR A 113 -4.03 13.93 -12.27
CA THR A 113 -4.89 14.71 -13.18
C THR A 113 -6.36 14.76 -12.74
N SER A 114 -6.66 14.32 -11.51
CA SER A 114 -8.03 14.25 -10.93
C SER A 114 -8.97 13.29 -11.68
N ASP A 115 -8.43 12.34 -12.45
CA ASP A 115 -9.21 11.22 -13.02
C ASP A 115 -9.33 10.11 -11.95
N TYR A 116 -10.17 10.35 -10.94
CA TYR A 116 -10.31 9.45 -9.79
C TYR A 116 -10.91 8.09 -10.17
N THR A 117 -11.91 8.08 -11.05
CA THR A 117 -12.52 6.82 -11.54
C THR A 117 -11.51 6.02 -12.34
N GLY A 118 -10.82 6.66 -13.27
CA GLY A 118 -9.77 6.00 -14.03
C GLY A 118 -8.60 5.53 -13.17
N ALA A 119 -8.26 6.24 -12.09
CA ALA A 119 -7.25 5.80 -11.13
C ALA A 119 -7.71 4.54 -10.38
N ALA A 120 -8.96 4.53 -9.88
CA ALA A 120 -9.56 3.37 -9.21
C ALA A 120 -9.55 2.11 -10.10
N ASP A 121 -9.87 2.25 -11.38
CA ASP A 121 -9.87 1.14 -12.33
C ASP A 121 -8.45 0.60 -12.61
N GLN A 122 -7.42 1.45 -12.51
CA GLN A 122 -6.03 1.01 -12.64
C GLN A 122 -5.58 0.12 -11.46
N ILE A 123 -6.14 0.27 -10.26
CA ILE A 123 -5.83 -0.63 -9.13
C ILE A 123 -6.06 -2.08 -9.53
N MET A 124 -7.17 -2.39 -10.18
CA MET A 124 -7.54 -3.75 -10.57
C MET A 124 -6.57 -4.43 -11.55
N ARG A 125 -5.77 -3.66 -12.28
CA ARG A 125 -4.79 -4.19 -13.25
C ARG A 125 -3.56 -4.81 -12.58
N TRP A 126 -3.37 -4.61 -11.27
CA TRP A 126 -2.22 -5.10 -10.49
C TRP A 126 -2.50 -6.40 -9.75
N ASN A 127 -3.31 -7.27 -10.34
CA ASN A 127 -3.71 -8.57 -9.78
C ASN A 127 -2.92 -9.76 -10.35
N LYS A 128 -1.85 -9.51 -11.12
CA LYS A 128 -1.10 -10.55 -11.83
C LYS A 128 0.30 -10.74 -11.24
N ALA A 129 0.76 -11.99 -11.23
CA ALA A 129 2.15 -12.34 -10.98
C ALA A 129 2.69 -13.19 -12.14
N THR A 130 4.02 -13.24 -12.27
CA THR A 130 4.68 -14.11 -13.26
C THR A 130 4.69 -15.54 -12.75
N ASP A 131 4.08 -16.44 -13.48
CA ASP A 131 4.18 -17.89 -13.23
C ASP A 131 5.62 -18.32 -13.52
N GLN A 132 6.31 -18.84 -12.53
CA GLN A 132 7.72 -19.24 -12.64
C GLN A 132 7.95 -20.42 -13.61
N LYS A 133 6.91 -21.24 -13.85
CA LYS A 133 7.01 -22.39 -14.75
C LYS A 133 6.83 -22.00 -16.22
N THR A 134 5.93 -21.07 -16.48
CA THR A 134 5.54 -20.69 -17.85
C THR A 134 6.06 -19.33 -18.29
N GLY A 135 6.58 -18.50 -17.37
CA GLY A 135 6.99 -17.12 -17.63
C GLY A 135 5.81 -16.17 -17.94
N LYS A 136 4.57 -16.65 -17.94
CA LYS A 136 3.39 -15.86 -18.28
C LYS A 136 2.83 -15.13 -17.06
N LYS A 137 2.27 -13.94 -17.27
CA LYS A 137 1.53 -13.21 -16.23
C LYS A 137 0.14 -13.80 -16.06
N ILE A 138 -0.14 -14.36 -14.89
CA ILE A 138 -1.44 -14.93 -14.51
C ILE A 138 -2.06 -14.12 -13.39
N ALA A 139 -3.39 -13.98 -13.40
CA ALA A 139 -4.13 -13.35 -12.32
C ALA A 139 -4.17 -14.29 -11.11
N LEU A 140 -3.81 -13.77 -9.93
CA LEU A 140 -3.87 -14.52 -8.68
C LEU A 140 -5.15 -14.13 -7.90
N PRO A 141 -5.96 -15.11 -7.44
CA PRO A 141 -7.18 -14.82 -6.68
C PRO A 141 -6.95 -13.94 -5.45
N GLY A 142 -5.86 -14.19 -4.70
CA GLY A 142 -5.48 -13.37 -3.54
C GLY A 142 -5.18 -11.92 -3.89
N LEU A 143 -4.44 -11.67 -4.99
CA LEU A 143 -4.18 -10.32 -5.47
C LEU A 143 -5.45 -9.65 -6.01
N THR A 144 -6.32 -10.40 -6.70
CA THR A 144 -7.60 -9.87 -7.18
C THR A 144 -8.47 -9.41 -6.01
N LYS A 145 -8.58 -10.23 -4.95
CA LYS A 145 -9.33 -9.85 -3.73
C LYS A 145 -8.73 -8.62 -3.05
N ARG A 146 -7.40 -8.53 -2.95
CA ARG A 146 -6.71 -7.36 -2.39
C ARG A 146 -7.01 -6.10 -3.19
N ARG A 147 -6.87 -6.15 -4.51
CA ARG A 147 -7.17 -5.01 -5.41
C ARG A 147 -8.63 -4.57 -5.33
N SER A 148 -9.59 -5.51 -5.22
CA SER A 148 -11.00 -5.17 -5.03
C SER A 148 -11.23 -4.38 -3.75
N LEU A 149 -10.68 -4.83 -2.61
CA LEU A 149 -10.82 -4.11 -1.34
C LEU A 149 -10.11 -2.75 -1.35
N GLU A 150 -8.95 -2.64 -1.99
CA GLU A 150 -8.25 -1.35 -2.16
C GLU A 150 -9.05 -0.39 -3.05
N ARG A 151 -9.69 -0.88 -4.12
CA ARG A 151 -10.56 -0.08 -4.98
C ARG A 151 -11.83 0.37 -4.25
N GLU A 152 -12.47 -0.51 -3.48
CA GLU A 152 -13.63 -0.18 -2.64
C GLU A 152 -13.27 0.91 -1.61
N LEU A 153 -12.14 0.75 -0.92
CA LEU A 153 -11.64 1.75 0.03
C LEU A 153 -11.36 3.08 -0.68
N PHE A 154 -10.75 3.05 -1.85
CA PHE A 154 -10.44 4.26 -2.63
C PHE A 154 -11.70 5.07 -2.96
N LEU A 155 -12.82 4.40 -3.25
CA LEU A 155 -14.08 5.04 -3.65
C LEU A 155 -15.03 5.33 -2.48
N SER A 156 -14.74 4.86 -1.26
CA SER A 156 -15.70 4.82 -0.14
C SER A 156 -16.14 6.20 0.37
N GLN A 157 -15.33 7.25 0.23
CA GLN A 157 -15.66 8.63 0.64
C GLN A 157 -16.01 9.55 -0.55
N GLY A 158 -16.32 8.95 -1.71
CA GLY A 158 -16.55 9.72 -2.93
C GLY A 158 -15.28 10.39 -3.47
N THR A 159 -15.44 11.30 -4.41
CA THR A 159 -14.34 12.12 -4.94
C THR A 159 -14.29 13.47 -4.22
N PRO A 160 -13.10 14.05 -4.01
CA PRO A 160 -12.99 15.41 -3.49
C PRO A 160 -13.77 16.36 -4.41
N CYS A 161 -14.59 17.23 -3.83
CA CYS A 161 -15.18 18.32 -4.59
C CYS A 161 -14.04 19.14 -5.19
N ARG A 162 -14.04 19.35 -6.49
CA ARG A 162 -13.26 20.45 -7.07
C ARG A 162 -13.89 21.72 -6.53
N ASP A 163 -13.14 22.48 -5.74
CA ASP A 163 -13.55 23.85 -5.43
C ASP A 163 -13.60 24.61 -6.76
N PRO A 164 -14.77 25.05 -7.24
CA PRO A 164 -14.86 25.83 -8.47
C PRO A 164 -14.26 27.24 -8.32
N GLY A 165 -13.73 27.57 -7.13
CA GLY A 165 -13.19 28.90 -6.78
C GLY A 165 -11.69 29.06 -6.81
N ALA A 166 -10.91 28.03 -7.16
CA ALA A 166 -9.47 28.22 -7.45
C ALA A 166 -9.28 28.75 -8.89
N ALA A 167 -10.05 29.77 -9.26
CA ALA A 167 -9.78 30.56 -10.47
C ALA A 167 -8.54 31.41 -10.20
N ILE A 168 -7.52 31.13 -10.97
CA ILE A 168 -6.36 31.95 -11.31
C ILE A 168 -6.66 33.43 -11.09
N LEU A 169 -6.07 34.00 -10.05
CA LEU A 169 -5.91 35.47 -10.01
C LEU A 169 -4.79 35.85 -11.00
N PRO A 170 -4.99 36.88 -11.78
CA PRO A 170 -4.08 37.31 -12.83
C PRO A 170 -2.72 37.81 -12.28
#